data_3f08f4d4baa1c72cce80f1e97e51f9c2
#
_entry.id   3f08f4d4baa1c72cce80f1e97e51f9c2
#
_cell.length_a   1.000
_cell.length_b   1.000
_cell.length_c   1.000
_cell.angle_alpha   90.00
_cell.angle_beta   90.00
_cell.angle_gamma   90.00
#
_symmetry.space_group_name_H-M   'P 1'
#
loop_
_entity.id
_entity.type
_entity.pdbx_description
1 polymer ?
#
loop_
_entity_poly.entity_id
_entity_poly.type
_entity_poly.pdbx_seq_one_letter_code
_entity_poly.pdbx_strand_id
1 'polypeptide(L)'
;GADFYNVLHMIHDRLKCNAVPIQLPIGSEDTFKGIIDLVEMDADVYYDEMGKDMRVEPIPEDMMELAQEYRSKLLDACADIDEEIMMLVLDEQPVPQDMIRKALRKGTIDNLVVPVVCGTSYRNKGVQKLLDAIVDYMPSPIDIPHIKGVNPETEEEEERPSDDNAPFSALAFKIATDPFVGKLCFFRVYSGTVNAGTTVYNANKDNDERMGRILQMHARPLIFLRCYNICQQFANIKTMDSQFI
;
A
#
# COMPACT_ATOMS: atom_id res chain seq x y z
N GLY A 1 18.52 12.68 -13.96
CA GLY A 1 17.41 12.54 -14.92
C GLY A 1 16.07 12.25 -14.24
N ALA A 2 15.94 12.43 -12.91
CA ALA A 2 14.68 12.30 -12.21
C ALA A 2 13.84 13.55 -12.38
N ASP A 3 12.62 13.40 -12.91
CA ASP A 3 11.65 14.48 -13.11
C ASP A 3 10.29 14.02 -12.61
N PHE A 4 9.89 14.56 -11.46
CA PHE A 4 8.64 14.20 -10.80
C PHE A 4 7.40 14.49 -11.66
N TYR A 5 7.35 15.65 -12.27
CA TYR A 5 6.19 16.09 -13.03
C TYR A 5 6.02 15.30 -14.34
N ASN A 6 7.14 14.99 -15.00
CA ASN A 6 7.12 14.13 -16.16
C ASN A 6 6.71 12.69 -15.82
N VAL A 7 7.17 12.15 -14.67
CA VAL A 7 6.73 10.83 -14.20
C VAL A 7 5.24 10.83 -13.88
N LEU A 8 4.72 11.87 -13.21
CA LEU A 8 3.30 12.01 -12.94
C LEU A 8 2.47 12.02 -14.24
N HIS A 9 2.91 12.79 -15.22
CA HIS A 9 2.28 12.80 -16.55
C HIS A 9 2.30 11.40 -17.20
N MET A 10 3.44 10.70 -17.14
CA MET A 10 3.53 9.33 -17.67
C MET A 10 2.62 8.34 -16.93
N ILE A 11 2.41 8.49 -15.64
CA ILE A 11 1.47 7.66 -14.89
C ILE A 11 0.05 7.85 -15.41
N HIS A 12 -0.39 9.09 -15.58
CA HIS A 12 -1.69 9.38 -16.15
C HIS A 12 -1.84 8.85 -17.59
N ASP A 13 -0.82 9.06 -18.42
CA ASP A 13 -0.88 8.68 -19.83
C ASP A 13 -0.80 7.18 -20.05
N ARG A 14 0.11 6.48 -19.37
CA ARG A 14 0.38 5.05 -19.63
C ARG A 14 -0.46 4.12 -18.76
N LEU A 15 -0.68 4.45 -17.49
CA LEU A 15 -1.44 3.61 -16.56
C LEU A 15 -2.92 3.97 -16.52
N LYS A 16 -3.32 5.14 -17.05
CA LYS A 16 -4.72 5.60 -17.09
C LYS A 16 -5.40 5.58 -15.71
N CYS A 17 -4.63 5.77 -14.65
CA CYS A 17 -5.15 5.87 -13.29
C CYS A 17 -5.22 7.34 -12.85
N ASN A 18 -6.10 7.63 -11.90
CA ASN A 18 -6.21 8.94 -11.27
C ASN A 18 -5.11 9.12 -10.22
N ALA A 19 -3.90 9.46 -10.70
CA ALA A 19 -2.73 9.68 -9.85
C ALA A 19 -2.78 11.09 -9.26
N VAL A 20 -2.95 11.17 -7.94
CA VAL A 20 -3.11 12.43 -7.20
C VAL A 20 -1.88 12.68 -6.34
N PRO A 21 -1.05 13.69 -6.67
CA PRO A 21 0.06 14.07 -5.81
C PRO A 21 -0.44 14.56 -4.46
N ILE A 22 0.09 13.98 -3.40
CA ILE A 22 -0.10 14.45 -2.03
C ILE A 22 1.16 15.15 -1.51
N GLN A 23 2.23 15.10 -2.30
CA GLN A 23 3.52 15.72 -2.01
C GLN A 23 4.14 16.31 -3.26
N LEU A 24 4.95 17.36 -3.11
CA LEU A 24 5.78 17.91 -4.17
C LEU A 24 7.25 17.94 -3.73
N PRO A 25 8.21 17.69 -4.65
CA PRO A 25 9.62 17.76 -4.31
C PRO A 25 10.13 19.20 -4.24
N ILE A 26 10.95 19.52 -3.24
CA ILE A 26 11.73 20.76 -3.16
C ILE A 26 13.11 20.48 -3.76
N GLY A 27 13.33 20.98 -4.96
CA GLY A 27 14.53 20.69 -5.76
C GLY A 27 14.44 19.37 -6.52
N SER A 28 15.48 19.04 -7.26
CA SER A 28 15.57 17.82 -8.08
C SER A 28 16.97 17.24 -8.05
N GLU A 29 17.12 15.93 -8.23
CA GLU A 29 18.41 15.23 -8.27
C GLU A 29 19.30 15.57 -7.07
N ASP A 30 20.48 16.18 -7.30
CA ASP A 30 21.41 16.55 -6.23
C ASP A 30 20.93 17.76 -5.42
N THR A 31 20.01 18.55 -5.94
CA THR A 31 19.42 19.71 -5.24
C THR A 31 18.19 19.35 -4.43
N PHE A 32 17.76 18.09 -4.40
CA PHE A 32 16.62 17.65 -3.60
C PHE A 32 16.85 17.89 -2.11
N LYS A 33 16.10 18.84 -1.56
CA LYS A 33 16.23 19.31 -0.17
C LYS A 33 15.10 18.84 0.73
N GLY A 34 13.92 18.59 0.18
CA GLY A 34 12.75 18.32 1.00
C GLY A 34 11.49 18.02 0.19
N ILE A 35 10.39 18.03 0.87
CA ILE A 35 9.07 17.66 0.37
C ILE A 35 8.06 18.69 0.87
N ILE A 36 7.20 19.18 0.00
CA ILE A 36 5.99 19.92 0.39
C ILE A 36 4.89 18.90 0.63
N ASP A 37 4.27 18.93 1.79
CA ASP A 37 3.06 18.16 2.10
C ASP A 37 1.83 18.97 1.70
N LEU A 38 1.08 18.47 0.72
CA LEU A 38 -0.11 19.16 0.20
C LEU A 38 -1.33 18.97 1.09
N VAL A 39 -1.31 18.04 2.03
CA VAL A 39 -2.40 17.84 3.01
C VAL A 39 -2.24 18.81 4.18
N GLU A 40 -1.01 18.96 4.68
CA GLU A 40 -0.70 19.87 5.79
C GLU A 40 -0.45 21.32 5.34
N MET A 41 -0.01 21.51 4.09
CA MET A 41 0.48 22.77 3.54
C MET A 41 1.70 23.33 4.29
N ASP A 42 2.66 22.43 4.53
CA ASP A 42 3.96 22.72 5.09
C ASP A 42 5.08 22.03 4.29
N ALA A 43 6.31 22.16 4.72
CA ALA A 43 7.48 21.58 4.05
C ALA A 43 8.35 20.80 5.03
N ASP A 44 8.67 19.54 4.69
CA ASP A 44 9.67 18.74 5.38
C ASP A 44 11.05 18.96 4.73
N VAL A 45 11.91 19.71 5.37
CA VAL A 45 13.23 20.08 4.87
C VAL A 45 14.33 19.25 5.55
N TYR A 46 15.24 18.68 4.76
CA TYR A 46 16.35 17.86 5.26
C TYR A 46 17.65 18.63 5.25
N TYR A 47 18.30 18.72 6.41
CA TYR A 47 19.53 19.47 6.63
C TYR A 47 20.80 18.62 6.58
N ASP A 48 20.66 17.31 6.47
CA ASP A 48 21.78 16.37 6.32
C ASP A 48 21.63 15.49 5.07
N GLU A 49 22.71 14.83 4.68
CA GLU A 49 22.71 13.98 3.48
C GLU A 49 21.95 12.67 3.64
N MET A 50 21.80 12.17 4.87
CA MET A 50 21.24 10.87 5.19
C MET A 50 19.81 10.93 5.75
N GLY A 51 19.14 12.08 5.68
CA GLY A 51 17.74 12.25 6.06
C GLY A 51 17.45 12.03 7.54
N LYS A 52 18.41 12.33 8.43
CA LYS A 52 18.27 12.23 9.88
C LYS A 52 17.78 13.52 10.55
N ASP A 53 18.22 14.68 10.03
CA ASP A 53 17.78 15.99 10.51
C ASP A 53 16.71 16.54 9.55
N MET A 54 15.46 16.21 9.85
CA MET A 54 14.28 16.69 9.14
C MET A 54 13.58 17.72 10.01
N ARG A 55 13.19 18.86 9.42
CA ARG A 55 12.45 19.92 10.11
C ARG A 55 11.24 20.31 9.30
N VAL A 56 10.14 20.55 10.00
CA VAL A 56 8.91 21.09 9.41
C VAL A 56 9.03 22.61 9.36
N GLU A 57 8.87 23.17 8.17
CA GLU A 57 9.03 24.58 7.89
C GLU A 57 7.86 25.09 7.01
N PRO A 58 7.65 26.41 6.93
CA PRO A 58 6.74 26.96 5.93
C PRO A 58 7.18 26.63 4.51
N ILE A 59 6.22 26.48 3.59
CA ILE A 59 6.50 26.28 2.17
C ILE A 59 7.34 27.45 1.65
N PRO A 60 8.43 27.20 0.88
CA PRO A 60 9.23 28.24 0.24
C PRO A 60 8.36 29.19 -0.60
N GLU A 61 8.61 30.50 -0.51
CA GLU A 61 7.80 31.53 -1.19
C GLU A 61 7.71 31.31 -2.71
N ASP A 62 8.80 30.88 -3.34
CA ASP A 62 8.90 30.60 -4.77
C ASP A 62 8.13 29.33 -5.20
N MET A 63 7.72 28.48 -4.25
CA MET A 63 6.95 27.27 -4.49
C MET A 63 5.49 27.37 -4.03
N MET A 64 5.10 28.44 -3.35
CA MET A 64 3.77 28.59 -2.78
C MET A 64 2.66 28.56 -3.85
N GLU A 65 2.84 29.22 -4.96
CA GLU A 65 1.86 29.24 -6.07
C GLU A 65 1.66 27.84 -6.63
N LEU A 66 2.76 27.11 -6.87
CA LEU A 66 2.72 25.73 -7.35
C LEU A 66 2.05 24.80 -6.31
N ALA A 67 2.36 24.96 -5.04
CA ALA A 67 1.74 24.18 -3.97
C ALA A 67 0.23 24.42 -3.88
N GLN A 68 -0.22 25.66 -4.03
CA GLN A 68 -1.64 26.00 -4.08
C GLN A 68 -2.35 25.39 -5.30
N GLU A 69 -1.73 25.42 -6.48
CA GLU A 69 -2.26 24.79 -7.69
C GLU A 69 -2.48 23.28 -7.48
N TYR A 70 -1.46 22.59 -6.94
CA TYR A 70 -1.55 21.15 -6.70
C TYR A 70 -2.47 20.82 -5.52
N ARG A 71 -2.56 21.70 -4.52
CA ARG A 71 -3.54 21.59 -3.45
C ARG A 71 -4.97 21.66 -3.99
N SER A 72 -5.25 22.57 -4.91
CA SER A 72 -6.57 22.65 -5.56
C SER A 72 -6.91 21.35 -6.29
N LYS A 73 -5.98 20.81 -7.10
CA LYS A 73 -6.17 19.52 -7.79
C LYS A 73 -6.41 18.36 -6.81
N LEU A 74 -5.74 18.36 -5.66
CA LEU A 74 -5.96 17.39 -4.59
C LEU A 74 -7.38 17.51 -4.01
N LEU A 75 -7.83 18.73 -3.74
CA LEU A 75 -9.18 19.00 -3.22
C LEU A 75 -10.26 18.62 -4.23
N ASP A 76 -10.05 18.90 -5.52
CA ASP A 76 -10.97 18.49 -6.59
C ASP A 76 -11.11 16.95 -6.61
N ALA A 77 -10.00 16.23 -6.53
CA ALA A 77 -10.03 14.77 -6.49
C ALA A 77 -10.71 14.21 -5.22
N CYS A 78 -10.60 14.91 -4.08
CA CYS A 78 -11.32 14.56 -2.85
C CYS A 78 -12.81 14.90 -2.94
N ALA A 79 -13.18 15.98 -3.61
CA ALA A 79 -14.56 16.41 -3.84
C ALA A 79 -15.33 15.39 -4.69
N ASP A 80 -14.67 14.73 -5.62
CA ASP A 80 -15.26 13.63 -6.41
C ASP A 80 -15.61 12.38 -5.56
N ILE A 81 -15.06 12.27 -4.35
CA ILE A 81 -15.22 11.13 -3.44
C ILE A 81 -16.19 11.44 -2.29
N ASP A 82 -16.23 12.70 -1.85
CA ASP A 82 -16.93 13.13 -0.65
C ASP A 82 -17.73 14.42 -0.92
N GLU A 83 -19.07 14.32 -0.80
CA GLU A 83 -20.00 15.42 -1.08
C GLU A 83 -19.82 16.62 -0.13
N GLU A 84 -19.40 16.38 1.12
CA GLU A 84 -19.18 17.47 2.08
C GLU A 84 -17.94 18.28 1.68
N ILE A 85 -16.88 17.62 1.23
CA ILE A 85 -15.70 18.31 0.67
C ILE A 85 -16.10 19.10 -0.59
N MET A 86 -16.93 18.52 -1.47
CA MET A 86 -17.40 19.20 -2.66
C MET A 86 -18.14 20.50 -2.30
N MET A 87 -19.01 20.48 -1.31
CA MET A 87 -19.71 21.67 -0.85
C MET A 87 -18.75 22.73 -0.30
N LEU A 88 -17.76 22.34 0.51
CA LEU A 88 -16.76 23.26 1.05
C LEU A 88 -15.92 23.91 -0.06
N VAL A 89 -15.53 23.14 -1.07
CA VAL A 89 -14.74 23.63 -2.21
C VAL A 89 -15.56 24.60 -3.05
N LEU A 90 -16.84 24.33 -3.32
CA LEU A 90 -17.75 25.21 -4.06
C LEU A 90 -18.02 26.53 -3.32
N ASP A 91 -18.09 26.47 -1.99
CA ASP A 91 -18.30 27.64 -1.13
C ASP A 91 -16.99 28.39 -0.80
N GLU A 92 -15.86 28.00 -1.40
CA GLU A 92 -14.51 28.54 -1.15
C GLU A 92 -14.12 28.48 0.35
N GLN A 93 -14.64 27.50 1.09
CA GLN A 93 -14.34 27.31 2.51
C GLN A 93 -13.10 26.40 2.68
N PRO A 94 -12.31 26.62 3.75
CA PRO A 94 -11.17 25.77 4.05
C PRO A 94 -11.62 24.34 4.38
N VAL A 95 -11.04 23.36 3.69
CA VAL A 95 -11.30 21.93 3.93
C VAL A 95 -10.39 21.42 5.05
N PRO A 96 -10.93 20.86 6.15
CA PRO A 96 -10.13 20.27 7.22
C PRO A 96 -9.25 19.11 6.75
N GLN A 97 -8.04 19.04 7.29
CA GLN A 97 -7.03 18.04 6.90
C GLN A 97 -7.49 16.59 7.15
N ASP A 98 -8.21 16.35 8.24
CA ASP A 98 -8.75 15.03 8.57
C ASP A 98 -9.82 14.55 7.58
N MET A 99 -10.59 15.46 7.00
CA MET A 99 -11.55 15.15 5.93
C MET A 99 -10.80 14.75 4.66
N ILE A 100 -9.74 15.48 4.30
CA ILE A 100 -8.92 15.16 3.13
C ILE A 100 -8.29 13.77 3.29
N ARG A 101 -7.72 13.47 4.47
CA ARG A 101 -7.15 12.13 4.74
C ARG A 101 -8.20 11.03 4.63
N LYS A 102 -9.39 11.23 5.17
CA LYS A 102 -10.49 10.25 5.07
C LYS A 102 -10.94 10.05 3.63
N ALA A 103 -11.09 11.12 2.85
CA ALA A 103 -11.46 11.03 1.44
C ALA A 103 -10.38 10.32 0.62
N LEU A 104 -9.10 10.66 0.79
CA LEU A 104 -7.98 9.98 0.15
C LEU A 104 -7.93 8.50 0.51
N ARG A 105 -8.11 8.14 1.79
CA ARG A 105 -8.17 6.74 2.22
C ARG A 105 -9.31 6.01 1.54
N LYS A 106 -10.51 6.55 1.58
CA LYS A 106 -11.69 5.96 0.92
C LYS A 106 -11.45 5.78 -0.58
N GLY A 107 -10.99 6.84 -1.25
CA GLY A 107 -10.72 6.78 -2.69
C GLY A 107 -9.59 5.80 -3.06
N THR A 108 -8.60 5.62 -2.19
CA THR A 108 -7.53 4.63 -2.39
C THR A 108 -8.06 3.20 -2.22
N ILE A 109 -8.87 2.94 -1.21
CA ILE A 109 -9.50 1.62 -0.96
C ILE A 109 -10.44 1.26 -2.11
N ASP A 110 -11.22 2.22 -2.60
CA ASP A 110 -12.15 2.05 -3.71
C ASP A 110 -11.48 2.08 -5.10
N ASN A 111 -10.15 2.25 -5.16
CA ASN A 111 -9.34 2.40 -6.38
C ASN A 111 -9.78 3.59 -7.29
N LEU A 112 -10.33 4.63 -6.70
CA LEU A 112 -10.73 5.86 -7.41
C LEU A 112 -9.57 6.83 -7.57
N VAL A 113 -8.63 6.85 -6.61
CA VAL A 113 -7.41 7.66 -6.64
C VAL A 113 -6.19 6.83 -6.27
N VAL A 114 -5.04 7.27 -6.78
CA VAL A 114 -3.72 6.71 -6.44
C VAL A 114 -2.87 7.84 -5.86
N PRO A 115 -2.67 7.90 -4.53
CA PRO A 115 -1.82 8.93 -3.92
C PRO A 115 -0.38 8.81 -4.40
N VAL A 116 0.20 9.92 -4.84
CA VAL A 116 1.59 9.98 -5.32
C VAL A 116 2.44 10.75 -4.32
N VAL A 117 3.54 10.12 -3.90
CA VAL A 117 4.54 10.66 -2.99
C VAL A 117 5.89 10.75 -3.69
N CYS A 118 6.80 11.55 -3.15
CA CYS A 118 8.15 11.70 -3.67
C CYS A 118 9.22 11.55 -2.58
N GLY A 119 10.44 11.22 -2.99
CA GLY A 119 11.56 11.08 -2.08
C GLY A 119 12.77 10.42 -2.70
N THR A 120 13.84 10.26 -1.91
CA THR A 120 15.04 9.51 -2.27
C THR A 120 15.37 8.48 -1.19
N SER A 121 15.03 7.22 -1.45
CA SER A 121 15.23 6.11 -0.52
C SER A 121 16.73 5.86 -0.24
N TYR A 122 17.61 6.10 -1.21
CA TYR A 122 19.04 5.93 -1.05
C TYR A 122 19.64 6.90 -0.01
N ARG A 123 19.10 8.11 0.08
CA ARG A 123 19.48 9.14 1.07
C ARG A 123 18.50 9.19 2.25
N ASN A 124 17.59 8.24 2.37
CA ASN A 124 16.56 8.17 3.42
C ASN A 124 15.72 9.46 3.58
N LYS A 125 15.50 10.23 2.51
CA LYS A 125 14.66 11.43 2.52
C LYS A 125 13.30 11.11 1.94
N GLY A 126 12.23 11.41 2.66
CA GLY A 126 10.84 11.10 2.29
C GLY A 126 10.38 9.68 2.65
N VAL A 127 11.25 8.83 3.21
CA VAL A 127 10.90 7.44 3.56
C VAL A 127 9.89 7.41 4.71
N GLN A 128 10.05 8.26 5.72
CA GLN A 128 9.13 8.36 6.85
C GLN A 128 7.72 8.74 6.37
N LYS A 129 7.60 9.77 5.54
CA LYS A 129 6.33 10.22 4.97
C LYS A 129 5.70 9.19 4.02
N LEU A 130 6.51 8.39 3.32
CA LEU A 130 5.99 7.24 2.56
C LEU A 130 5.39 6.18 3.48
N LEU A 131 6.04 5.86 4.60
CA LEU A 131 5.53 4.91 5.57
C LEU A 131 4.22 5.41 6.22
N ASP A 132 4.16 6.69 6.57
CA ASP A 132 2.95 7.33 7.08
C ASP A 132 1.83 7.25 6.04
N ALA A 133 2.09 7.59 4.78
CA ALA A 133 1.11 7.50 3.70
C ALA A 133 0.60 6.06 3.47
N ILE A 134 1.45 5.03 3.65
CA ILE A 134 1.03 3.63 3.59
C ILE A 134 0.05 3.32 4.73
N VAL A 135 0.35 3.76 5.95
CA VAL A 135 -0.51 3.53 7.12
C VAL A 135 -1.84 4.29 6.98
N ASP A 136 -1.79 5.52 6.49
CA ASP A 136 -2.96 6.39 6.41
C ASP A 136 -3.91 5.99 5.26
N TYR A 137 -3.38 5.63 4.09
CA TYR A 137 -4.18 5.49 2.87
C TYR A 137 -4.34 4.05 2.37
N MET A 138 -3.41 3.13 2.66
CA MET A 138 -3.53 1.76 2.15
C MET A 138 -4.53 0.94 2.96
N PRO A 139 -5.31 0.05 2.30
CA PRO A 139 -6.27 -0.79 3.00
C PRO A 139 -5.56 -1.82 3.90
N SER A 140 -6.09 -2.00 5.10
CA SER A 140 -5.79 -3.16 5.94
C SER A 140 -6.67 -4.36 5.53
N PRO A 141 -6.37 -5.58 5.98
CA PRO A 141 -7.21 -6.75 5.68
C PRO A 141 -8.67 -6.63 6.09
N ILE A 142 -8.95 -5.86 7.14
CA ILE A 142 -10.31 -5.63 7.64
C ILE A 142 -11.06 -4.54 6.86
N ASP A 143 -10.36 -3.70 6.09
CA ASP A 143 -10.99 -2.68 5.23
C ASP A 143 -11.50 -3.28 3.91
N ILE A 144 -11.04 -4.50 3.56
CA ILE A 144 -11.39 -5.15 2.30
C ILE A 144 -12.63 -6.03 2.51
N PRO A 145 -13.59 -6.03 1.56
CA PRO A 145 -14.73 -6.93 1.62
C PRO A 145 -14.32 -8.40 1.74
N HIS A 146 -15.20 -9.22 2.33
CA HIS A 146 -15.00 -10.64 2.44
C HIS A 146 -14.71 -11.26 1.07
N ILE A 147 -13.77 -12.22 1.03
CA ILE A 147 -13.49 -12.94 -0.21
C ILE A 147 -14.64 -13.89 -0.50
N LYS A 148 -15.14 -13.82 -1.73
CA LYS A 148 -16.14 -14.74 -2.26
C LYS A 148 -15.44 -15.86 -3.00
N GLY A 149 -15.89 -17.07 -2.78
CA GLY A 149 -15.44 -18.28 -3.44
C GLY A 149 -16.60 -19.24 -3.63
N VAL A 150 -16.34 -20.33 -4.34
CA VAL A 150 -17.33 -21.41 -4.50
C VAL A 150 -16.80 -22.63 -3.75
N ASN A 151 -17.65 -23.23 -2.93
CA ASN A 151 -17.34 -24.48 -2.25
C ASN A 151 -17.24 -25.60 -3.30
N PRO A 152 -16.10 -26.33 -3.38
CA PRO A 152 -15.93 -27.34 -4.42
C PRO A 152 -16.83 -28.58 -4.25
N GLU A 153 -17.35 -28.83 -3.04
CA GLU A 153 -18.23 -29.98 -2.77
C GLU A 153 -19.71 -29.67 -2.98
N THR A 154 -20.15 -28.44 -2.60
CA THR A 154 -21.58 -28.05 -2.64
C THR A 154 -21.92 -27.18 -3.84
N GLU A 155 -20.91 -26.62 -4.55
CA GLU A 155 -21.04 -25.64 -5.63
C GLU A 155 -21.76 -24.34 -5.18
N GLU A 156 -21.91 -24.11 -3.88
CA GLU A 156 -22.52 -22.91 -3.31
C GLU A 156 -21.48 -21.80 -3.12
N GLU A 157 -21.93 -20.54 -3.27
CA GLU A 157 -21.10 -19.39 -2.96
C GLU A 157 -20.86 -19.29 -1.46
N GLU A 158 -19.62 -19.19 -1.06
CA GLU A 158 -19.19 -18.96 0.32
C GLU A 158 -18.39 -17.68 0.44
N GLU A 159 -18.58 -16.98 1.56
CA GLU A 159 -17.75 -15.84 1.94
C GLU A 159 -16.76 -16.22 3.04
N ARG A 160 -15.52 -15.72 2.92
CA ARG A 160 -14.49 -15.88 3.93
C ARG A 160 -14.14 -14.52 4.54
N PRO A 161 -14.55 -14.27 5.79
CA PRO A 161 -14.22 -13.02 6.50
C PRO A 161 -12.73 -13.01 6.88
N SER A 162 -12.17 -11.81 7.00
CA SER A 162 -10.83 -11.59 7.55
C SER A 162 -10.83 -11.78 9.08
N ASP A 163 -10.97 -13.02 9.52
CA ASP A 163 -11.00 -13.44 10.93
C ASP A 163 -10.07 -14.64 11.14
N ASP A 164 -9.21 -14.56 12.16
CA ASP A 164 -8.26 -15.64 12.53
C ASP A 164 -8.95 -16.94 12.95
N ASN A 165 -10.19 -16.86 13.43
CA ASN A 165 -10.97 -18.02 13.87
C ASN A 165 -11.84 -18.63 12.77
N ALA A 166 -11.94 -17.99 11.61
CA ALA A 166 -12.69 -18.52 10.48
C ALA A 166 -11.94 -19.67 9.79
N PRO A 167 -12.62 -20.45 8.92
CA PRO A 167 -11.96 -21.46 8.12
C PRO A 167 -10.81 -20.89 7.29
N PHE A 168 -9.69 -21.62 7.24
CA PHE A 168 -8.51 -21.18 6.52
C PHE A 168 -8.77 -21.05 5.02
N SER A 169 -8.37 -19.93 4.44
CA SER A 169 -8.30 -19.73 3.01
C SER A 169 -7.10 -18.86 2.62
N ALA A 170 -6.42 -19.25 1.57
CA ALA A 170 -5.22 -18.57 1.09
C ALA A 170 -5.06 -18.69 -0.42
N LEU A 171 -4.33 -17.76 -1.02
CA LEU A 171 -3.93 -17.79 -2.43
C LEU A 171 -2.42 -17.91 -2.54
N ALA A 172 -1.92 -18.96 -3.18
CA ALA A 172 -0.54 -19.07 -3.60
C ALA A 172 -0.36 -18.30 -4.91
N PHE A 173 0.38 -17.20 -4.88
CA PHE A 173 0.43 -16.26 -6.02
C PHE A 173 1.80 -16.15 -6.69
N LYS A 174 2.85 -16.71 -6.08
CA LYS A 174 4.21 -16.63 -6.64
C LYS A 174 5.09 -17.79 -6.18
N ILE A 175 5.86 -18.33 -7.10
CA ILE A 175 6.94 -19.27 -6.80
C ILE A 175 8.28 -18.58 -7.11
N ALA A 176 9.24 -18.70 -6.20
CA ALA A 176 10.59 -18.22 -6.39
C ALA A 176 11.60 -19.30 -5.97
N THR A 177 12.82 -19.21 -6.47
CA THR A 177 13.91 -20.09 -6.09
C THR A 177 14.94 -19.30 -5.28
N ASP A 178 15.25 -19.81 -4.10
CA ASP A 178 16.30 -19.29 -3.23
C ASP A 178 17.48 -20.27 -3.20
N PRO A 179 18.74 -19.80 -3.32
CA PRO A 179 19.91 -20.68 -3.36
C PRO A 179 20.10 -21.55 -2.12
N PHE A 180 19.63 -21.09 -0.95
CA PHE A 180 19.82 -21.76 0.34
C PHE A 180 18.61 -22.58 0.79
N VAL A 181 17.40 -22.12 0.46
CA VAL A 181 16.15 -22.75 0.94
C VAL A 181 15.49 -23.59 -0.16
N GLY A 182 15.84 -23.36 -1.42
CA GLY A 182 15.26 -24.02 -2.58
C GLY A 182 14.00 -23.34 -3.08
N LYS A 183 13.00 -24.09 -3.55
CA LYS A 183 11.74 -23.53 -4.05
C LYS A 183 10.91 -22.97 -2.89
N LEU A 184 10.47 -21.72 -3.03
CA LEU A 184 9.61 -21.00 -2.12
C LEU A 184 8.29 -20.71 -2.80
N CYS A 185 7.18 -21.04 -2.17
CA CYS A 185 5.85 -20.65 -2.58
C CYS A 185 5.36 -19.50 -1.69
N PHE A 186 5.05 -18.37 -2.30
CA PHE A 186 4.48 -17.21 -1.62
C PHE A 186 2.97 -17.34 -1.62
N PHE A 187 2.36 -17.27 -0.44
CA PHE A 187 0.92 -17.29 -0.30
C PHE A 187 0.42 -16.15 0.57
N ARG A 188 -0.80 -15.73 0.33
CA ARG A 188 -1.51 -14.71 1.10
C ARG A 188 -2.70 -15.36 1.79
N VAL A 189 -2.74 -15.24 3.11
CA VAL A 189 -3.89 -15.70 3.91
C VAL A 189 -4.99 -14.63 3.84
N TYR A 190 -6.20 -15.08 3.57
CA TYR A 190 -7.40 -14.23 3.53
C TYR A 190 -8.34 -14.50 4.69
N SER A 191 -8.30 -15.70 5.25
CA SER A 191 -9.16 -16.13 6.36
C SER A 191 -8.47 -17.22 7.16
N GLY A 192 -8.73 -17.24 8.45
CA GLY A 192 -8.24 -18.29 9.35
C GLY A 192 -6.76 -18.25 9.64
N THR A 193 -6.26 -19.33 10.19
CA THR A 193 -4.85 -19.53 10.56
C THR A 193 -4.33 -20.85 10.01
N VAL A 194 -3.03 -20.92 9.71
CA VAL A 194 -2.36 -22.15 9.28
C VAL A 194 -1.08 -22.37 10.06
N ASN A 195 -0.87 -23.62 10.47
CA ASN A 195 0.33 -24.05 11.18
C ASN A 195 1.25 -24.85 10.28
N ALA A 196 2.57 -24.73 10.49
CA ALA A 196 3.53 -25.61 9.83
C ALA A 196 3.24 -27.09 10.19
N GLY A 197 3.18 -27.93 9.16
CA GLY A 197 2.87 -29.36 9.32
C GLY A 197 1.40 -29.73 9.20
N THR A 198 0.47 -28.78 9.13
CA THR A 198 -0.96 -29.06 8.87
C THR A 198 -1.19 -29.49 7.42
N THR A 199 -2.28 -30.21 7.19
CA THR A 199 -2.79 -30.53 5.86
C THR A 199 -3.83 -29.51 5.48
N VAL A 200 -3.79 -29.03 4.24
CA VAL A 200 -4.74 -28.10 3.63
C VAL A 200 -5.23 -28.68 2.31
N TYR A 201 -6.47 -28.38 1.95
CA TYR A 201 -7.04 -28.79 0.69
C TYR A 201 -6.61 -27.84 -0.45
N ASN A 202 -6.07 -28.39 -1.54
CA ASN A 202 -5.75 -27.64 -2.75
C ASN A 202 -6.90 -27.73 -3.76
N ALA A 203 -7.72 -26.68 -3.81
CA ALA A 203 -8.90 -26.63 -4.67
C ALA A 203 -8.61 -26.74 -6.17
N ASN A 204 -7.41 -26.38 -6.64
CA ASN A 204 -7.06 -26.49 -8.06
C ASN A 204 -6.67 -27.90 -8.49
N LYS A 205 -6.07 -28.66 -7.57
CA LYS A 205 -5.60 -30.03 -7.84
C LYS A 205 -6.54 -31.09 -7.29
N ASP A 206 -7.57 -30.66 -6.56
CA ASP A 206 -8.52 -31.55 -5.89
C ASP A 206 -7.80 -32.59 -5.02
N ASN A 207 -6.87 -32.13 -4.19
CA ASN A 207 -6.11 -33.01 -3.30
C ASN A 207 -5.67 -32.29 -2.02
N ASP A 208 -5.33 -33.09 -1.03
CA ASP A 208 -4.73 -32.60 0.22
C ASP A 208 -3.23 -32.42 0.07
N GLU A 209 -2.73 -31.26 0.50
CA GLU A 209 -1.31 -30.95 0.54
C GLU A 209 -0.84 -30.62 1.95
N ARG A 210 0.33 -31.11 2.32
CA ARG A 210 0.91 -30.83 3.62
C ARG A 210 1.72 -29.54 3.59
N MET A 211 1.35 -28.58 4.43
CA MET A 211 2.10 -27.36 4.66
C MET A 211 3.45 -27.67 5.29
N GLY A 212 4.53 -27.42 4.60
CA GLY A 212 5.89 -27.63 5.10
C GLY A 212 6.29 -26.58 6.14
N ARG A 213 7.53 -26.08 6.03
CA ARG A 213 8.00 -24.98 6.88
C ARG A 213 7.41 -23.67 6.39
N ILE A 214 6.87 -22.89 7.31
CA ILE A 214 6.39 -21.54 7.05
C ILE A 214 7.50 -20.55 7.43
N LEU A 215 7.81 -19.64 6.49
CA LEU A 215 8.88 -18.66 6.65
C LEU A 215 8.28 -17.26 6.51
N GLN A 216 8.67 -16.35 7.38
CA GLN A 216 8.42 -14.94 7.19
C GLN A 216 9.59 -14.31 6.44
N MET A 217 9.29 -13.71 5.30
CA MET A 217 10.29 -12.93 4.57
C MET A 217 10.37 -11.53 5.14
N HIS A 218 11.52 -11.19 5.67
CA HIS A 218 11.79 -9.86 6.21
C HIS A 218 13.16 -9.39 5.74
N ALA A 219 13.20 -8.80 4.54
CA ALA A 219 14.40 -8.31 3.85
C ALA A 219 15.57 -9.33 3.85
N ARG A 220 16.26 -9.49 4.93
CA ARG A 220 17.24 -10.52 5.35
C ARG A 220 17.36 -10.42 6.88
N PRO A 221 17.29 -11.50 7.67
CA PRO A 221 17.23 -12.94 7.35
C PRO A 221 15.81 -13.50 7.26
N LEU A 222 15.70 -14.74 6.79
CA LEU A 222 14.48 -15.55 6.84
C LEU A 222 14.16 -15.93 8.30
N ILE A 223 12.95 -15.62 8.76
CA ILE A 223 12.47 -15.98 10.10
C ILE A 223 11.54 -17.18 9.99
N PHE A 224 11.82 -18.22 10.79
CA PHE A 224 10.96 -19.40 10.86
C PHE A 224 9.74 -19.14 11.74
N LEU A 225 8.55 -19.39 11.21
CA LEU A 225 7.28 -19.29 11.95
C LEU A 225 6.70 -20.68 12.21
N ARG A 226 6.06 -20.84 13.37
CA ARG A 226 5.27 -22.05 13.68
C ARG A 226 3.82 -21.91 13.22
N CYS A 227 3.28 -20.70 13.28
CA CYS A 227 1.91 -20.37 12.91
C CYS A 227 1.88 -19.11 12.05
N TYR A 228 0.92 -19.00 11.15
CA TYR A 228 0.69 -17.83 10.33
C TYR A 228 -0.79 -17.46 10.33
N ASN A 229 -1.08 -16.17 10.51
CA ASN A 229 -2.43 -15.62 10.56
C ASN A 229 -2.57 -14.39 9.63
N ILE A 230 -3.77 -13.84 9.52
CA ILE A 230 -4.10 -12.70 8.65
C ILE A 230 -3.23 -11.48 8.93
N CYS A 231 -2.86 -11.24 10.19
CA CYS A 231 -2.02 -10.10 10.58
C CYS A 231 -0.58 -10.18 10.04
N GLN A 232 -0.15 -11.34 9.54
CA GLN A 232 1.18 -11.57 8.97
C GLN A 232 1.08 -11.84 7.46
N GLN A 233 0.85 -10.82 6.67
CA GLN A 233 0.43 -10.89 5.26
C GLN A 233 1.41 -11.49 4.24
N PHE A 234 2.66 -11.80 4.59
CA PHE A 234 3.63 -12.35 3.64
C PHE A 234 4.42 -13.49 4.24
N ALA A 235 4.13 -14.69 3.84
CA ALA A 235 4.90 -15.86 4.19
C ALA A 235 5.30 -16.70 2.96
N ASN A 236 6.35 -17.49 3.13
CA ASN A 236 6.86 -18.37 2.10
C ASN A 236 6.78 -19.81 2.57
N ILE A 237 6.21 -20.66 1.73
CA ILE A 237 6.17 -22.11 1.95
C ILE A 237 7.16 -22.79 1.04
N LYS A 238 7.90 -23.74 1.59
CA LYS A 238 8.64 -24.69 0.80
C LYS A 238 7.70 -25.84 0.44
N THR A 239 7.04 -25.75 -0.71
CA THR A 239 6.27 -26.85 -1.29
C THR A 239 6.80 -27.17 -2.69
N MET A 240 6.84 -28.43 -3.02
CA MET A 240 7.39 -28.92 -4.29
C MET A 240 6.33 -28.94 -5.35
N ASP A 241 5.33 -28.23 -5.50
CA ASP A 241 4.36 -28.18 -6.62
C ASP A 241 3.01 -27.59 -6.21
N SER A 242 2.96 -26.39 -5.67
CA SER A 242 1.67 -25.80 -5.33
C SER A 242 1.26 -24.69 -6.29
N GLN A 243 0.17 -24.89 -6.93
CA GLN A 243 -0.69 -23.86 -7.46
C GLN A 243 -2.00 -23.93 -6.68
N PHE A 244 -2.30 -22.89 -5.89
CA PHE A 244 -3.55 -22.64 -5.17
C PHE A 244 -3.95 -23.61 -4.04
N ILE A 245 -4.14 -23.07 -2.88
CA ILE A 245 -4.71 -23.68 -1.68
C ILE A 245 -5.95 -22.89 -1.32
#